data_082c33a1a3776f247ec3c073d3207fb7
#
_entry.id   082c33a1a3776f247ec3c073d3207fb7
#
_cell.length_a   1.000
_cell.length_b   1.000
_cell.length_c   1.000
_cell.angle_alpha   90.00
_cell.angle_beta   90.00
_cell.angle_gamma   90.00
#
_symmetry.space_group_name_H-M   'P 1'
#
loop_
_entity.id
_entity.type
_entity.pdbx_description
1 polymer ?
#
loop_
_entity_poly.entity_id
_entity_poly.type
_entity_poly.pdbx_seq_one_letter_code
_entity_poly.pdbx_strand_id
1 'polypeptide(L)'
;MCIRDSYWYVPEGLARVVLHDLREGSPTDGNTFSFDLGRTADGEHTHTGVFIPPGVAHGFASLTDMTITYLVDGYYNPVDELGVAWDDPEIDGNWGVTDPVLSERDQKNPNRTAIEPQWQPHFSLRT
;
A
#
# COMPACT_ATOMS: atom_id res chain seq x y z
N MET A 1 -3.17 -0.67 -5.64
CA MET A 1 -2.32 -0.06 -4.58
C MET A 1 -2.27 1.46 -4.79
N CYS A 2 -2.46 2.23 -3.74
CA CYS A 2 -2.40 3.70 -3.77
C CYS A 2 -0.96 4.19 -3.59
N ILE A 3 -0.63 5.42 -4.04
CA ILE A 3 0.72 6.00 -3.90
C ILE A 3 0.74 7.36 -3.17
N ARG A 4 -0.34 7.72 -2.48
CA ARG A 4 -0.40 8.90 -1.60
C ARG A 4 0.18 8.58 -0.23
N ASP A 5 0.60 9.61 0.49
CA ASP A 5 1.00 9.42 1.89
C ASP A 5 -0.21 9.07 2.76
N SER A 6 0.05 8.24 3.75
CA SER A 6 -0.97 7.77 4.68
C SER A 6 -0.34 7.35 6.00
N TYR A 7 -1.09 7.47 7.08
CA TYR A 7 -0.78 6.80 8.35
C TYR A 7 -1.90 5.81 8.65
N TRP A 8 -1.55 4.54 8.83
CA TRP A 8 -2.50 3.43 9.03
C TRP A 8 -2.39 2.83 10.42
N TYR A 9 -3.56 2.54 11.01
CA TYR A 9 -3.68 1.77 12.23
C TYR A 9 -4.87 0.81 12.13
N VAL A 10 -4.71 -0.42 12.62
CA VAL A 10 -5.75 -1.45 12.61
C VAL A 10 -6.16 -1.77 14.05
N PRO A 11 -7.20 -1.10 14.60
CA PRO A 11 -7.64 -1.32 15.98
C PRO A 11 -8.27 -2.68 16.20
N GLU A 12 -8.98 -3.23 15.20
CA GLU A 12 -9.68 -4.51 15.26
C GLU A 12 -9.43 -5.34 14.02
N GLY A 13 -9.26 -6.65 14.21
CA GLY A 13 -9.01 -7.60 13.13
C GLY A 13 -7.56 -7.63 12.67
N LEU A 14 -7.30 -8.24 11.53
CA LEU A 14 -5.97 -8.47 10.98
C LEU A 14 -5.91 -8.09 9.50
N ALA A 15 -4.97 -7.23 9.15
CA ALA A 15 -4.64 -6.87 7.78
C ALA A 15 -3.24 -7.35 7.39
N ARG A 16 -3.10 -7.88 6.19
CA ARG A 16 -1.81 -8.03 5.52
C ARG A 16 -1.54 -6.78 4.71
N VAL A 17 -0.49 -6.05 5.05
CA VAL A 17 -0.07 -4.83 4.34
C VAL A 17 1.04 -5.16 3.36
N VAL A 18 0.95 -4.59 2.17
CA VAL A 18 2.01 -4.66 1.16
C VAL A 18 2.39 -3.24 0.76
N LEU A 19 3.70 -2.95 0.83
CA LEU A 19 4.31 -1.70 0.42
C LEU A 19 5.29 -1.97 -0.71
N HIS A 20 5.34 -1.07 -1.70
CA HIS A 20 6.34 -1.12 -2.77
C HIS A 20 6.85 0.29 -3.07
N ASP A 21 8.15 0.49 -2.97
CA ASP A 21 8.76 1.80 -3.21
C ASP A 21 8.89 2.05 -4.72
N LEU A 22 8.16 3.05 -5.21
CA LEU A 22 8.18 3.49 -6.60
C LEU A 22 9.09 4.70 -6.83
N ARG A 23 9.67 5.28 -5.77
CA ARG A 23 10.41 6.53 -5.85
C ARG A 23 11.76 6.31 -6.48
N GLU A 24 11.93 6.83 -7.68
CA GLU A 24 13.22 6.82 -8.38
C GLU A 24 14.30 7.51 -7.54
N GLY A 25 15.45 6.85 -7.37
CA GLY A 25 16.57 7.36 -6.56
C GLY A 25 16.47 7.11 -5.06
N SER A 26 15.39 6.48 -4.58
CA SER A 26 15.29 6.05 -3.18
C SER A 26 16.25 4.91 -2.87
N PRO A 27 16.83 4.84 -1.65
CA PRO A 27 17.62 3.68 -1.22
C PRO A 27 16.84 2.36 -1.26
N THR A 28 15.51 2.42 -1.21
CA THR A 28 14.62 1.25 -1.24
C THR A 28 13.81 1.16 -2.53
N ASP A 29 14.16 1.92 -3.57
CA ASP A 29 13.49 1.86 -4.87
C ASP A 29 13.41 0.42 -5.39
N GLY A 30 12.23 -0.01 -5.78
CA GLY A 30 11.95 -1.34 -6.27
C GLY A 30 11.76 -2.42 -5.20
N ASN A 31 11.93 -2.11 -3.91
CA ASN A 31 11.74 -3.07 -2.83
C ASN A 31 10.26 -3.20 -2.46
N THR A 32 9.87 -4.43 -2.12
CA THR A 32 8.53 -4.77 -1.63
C THR A 32 8.62 -5.28 -0.19
N PHE A 33 7.73 -4.79 0.67
CA PHE A 33 7.61 -5.19 2.07
C PHE A 33 6.20 -5.69 2.32
N SER A 34 6.08 -6.81 3.05
CA SER A 34 4.80 -7.37 3.48
C SER A 34 4.85 -7.65 4.97
N PHE A 35 3.84 -7.22 5.68
CA PHE A 35 3.73 -7.43 7.14
C PHE A 35 2.28 -7.36 7.59
N ASP A 36 2.02 -7.81 8.81
CA ASP A 36 0.69 -7.83 9.39
C ASP A 36 0.50 -6.68 10.39
N LEU A 37 -0.68 -6.07 10.35
CA LEU A 37 -1.14 -5.08 11.33
C LEU A 37 -2.43 -5.57 11.98
N GLY A 38 -2.52 -5.38 13.29
CA GLY A 38 -3.72 -5.65 14.06
C GLY A 38 -3.55 -6.80 15.03
N ARG A 39 -4.59 -7.62 15.18
CA ARG A 39 -4.61 -8.74 16.12
C ARG A 39 -4.21 -10.02 15.41
N THR A 40 -3.10 -10.58 15.82
CA THR A 40 -2.56 -11.84 15.28
C THR A 40 -3.38 -13.06 15.73
N ALA A 41 -3.14 -14.21 15.12
CA ALA A 41 -3.88 -15.44 15.40
C ALA A 41 -3.75 -15.93 16.86
N ASP A 42 -2.68 -15.58 17.55
CA ASP A 42 -2.47 -15.87 18.98
C ASP A 42 -3.18 -14.89 19.92
N GLY A 43 -3.92 -13.93 19.40
CA GLY A 43 -4.67 -12.94 20.16
C GLY A 43 -3.88 -11.70 20.57
N GLU A 44 -2.60 -11.64 20.27
CA GLU A 44 -1.75 -10.46 20.53
C GLU A 44 -2.01 -9.37 19.48
N HIS A 45 -2.10 -8.12 19.94
CA HIS A 45 -2.20 -6.97 19.06
C HIS A 45 -0.81 -6.38 18.76
N THR A 46 -0.53 -6.02 17.51
CA THR A 46 0.77 -5.44 17.13
C THR A 46 1.03 -4.08 17.77
N HIS A 47 -0.02 -3.31 18.11
CA HIS A 47 0.06 -1.95 18.67
C HIS A 47 0.98 -1.01 17.87
N THR A 48 1.08 -1.24 16.58
CA THR A 48 1.97 -0.52 15.67
C THR A 48 1.13 0.14 14.59
N GLY A 49 1.34 1.43 14.37
CA GLY A 49 0.88 2.13 13.18
C GLY A 49 1.98 2.17 12.14
N VAL A 50 1.63 2.43 10.89
CA VAL A 50 2.59 2.59 9.80
C VAL A 50 2.38 3.93 9.11
N PHE A 51 3.46 4.71 9.00
CA PHE A 51 3.51 5.88 8.16
C PHE A 51 4.06 5.51 6.78
N ILE A 52 3.31 5.86 5.74
CA ILE A 52 3.65 5.55 4.36
C ILE A 52 3.88 6.87 3.65
N PRO A 53 5.13 7.19 3.25
CA PRO A 53 5.42 8.43 2.56
C PRO A 53 4.85 8.44 1.13
N PRO A 54 4.63 9.64 0.54
CA PRO A 54 4.18 9.75 -0.84
C PRO A 54 5.18 9.08 -1.79
N GLY A 55 4.66 8.40 -2.81
CA GLY A 55 5.45 7.67 -3.79
C GLY A 55 5.74 6.21 -3.43
N VAL A 56 5.34 5.76 -2.24
CA VAL A 56 5.33 4.35 -1.86
C VAL A 56 3.94 3.78 -2.13
N ALA A 57 3.86 2.86 -3.08
CA ALA A 57 2.62 2.16 -3.37
C ALA A 57 2.23 1.28 -2.18
N HIS A 58 0.96 1.31 -1.79
CA HIS A 58 0.48 0.60 -0.62
C HIS A 58 -0.93 0.06 -0.81
N GLY A 59 -1.17 -1.07 -0.21
CA GLY A 59 -2.46 -1.72 -0.15
C GLY A 59 -2.52 -2.71 1.01
N PHE A 60 -3.70 -3.21 1.29
CA PHE A 60 -3.89 -4.24 2.31
C PHE A 60 -4.89 -5.29 1.86
N ALA A 61 -4.71 -6.50 2.37
CA ALA A 61 -5.70 -7.56 2.32
C ALA A 61 -6.29 -7.77 3.72
N SER A 62 -7.61 -7.84 3.79
CA SER A 62 -8.33 -8.17 5.03
C SER A 62 -8.25 -9.66 5.27
N LEU A 63 -7.48 -10.10 6.25
CA LEU A 63 -7.35 -11.52 6.60
C LEU A 63 -8.48 -12.01 7.52
N THR A 64 -9.11 -11.08 8.22
CA THR A 64 -10.30 -11.28 9.04
C THR A 64 -11.25 -10.12 8.81
N ASP A 65 -12.44 -10.14 9.39
CA ASP A 65 -13.23 -8.93 9.57
C ASP A 65 -12.40 -7.92 10.36
N MET A 66 -12.27 -6.70 9.85
CA MET A 66 -11.33 -5.73 10.41
C MET A 66 -11.82 -4.29 10.27
N THR A 67 -11.28 -3.44 11.12
CA THR A 67 -11.38 -2.00 11.01
C THR A 67 -10.00 -1.42 10.76
N ILE A 68 -9.87 -0.57 9.76
CA ILE A 68 -8.65 0.22 9.52
C ILE A 68 -8.98 1.70 9.70
N THR A 69 -8.12 2.39 10.44
CA THR A 69 -8.14 3.84 10.55
C THR A 69 -6.94 4.39 9.79
N TYR A 70 -7.18 5.37 8.92
CA TYR A 70 -6.09 6.01 8.19
C TYR A 70 -6.25 7.53 8.17
N LEU A 71 -5.12 8.21 8.27
CA LEU A 71 -5.00 9.65 8.13
C LEU A 71 -4.28 9.93 6.81
N VAL A 72 -4.76 10.90 6.07
CA VAL A 72 -4.18 11.37 4.80
C VAL A 72 -4.01 12.88 4.86
N ASP A 73 -3.07 13.40 4.09
CA ASP A 73 -2.76 14.84 4.07
C ASP A 73 -3.68 15.67 3.18
N GLY A 74 -4.58 15.04 2.44
CA GLY A 74 -5.47 15.73 1.51
C GLY A 74 -6.82 15.05 1.34
N TYR A 75 -7.77 15.78 0.78
CA TYR A 75 -9.08 15.25 0.46
C TYR A 75 -9.00 14.22 -0.67
N TYR A 76 -9.93 13.25 -0.64
CA TYR A 76 -10.09 12.29 -1.71
C TYR A 76 -10.40 12.98 -3.03
N ASN A 77 -9.57 12.72 -4.05
CA ASN A 77 -9.81 13.18 -5.40
C ASN A 77 -9.57 12.01 -6.38
N PRO A 78 -10.63 11.44 -6.95
CA PRO A 78 -10.50 10.26 -7.81
C PRO A 78 -9.69 10.50 -9.09
N VAL A 79 -9.52 11.76 -9.50
CA VAL A 79 -8.77 12.13 -10.71
C VAL A 79 -7.26 12.12 -10.47
N ASP A 80 -6.82 12.40 -9.24
CA ASP A 80 -5.40 12.52 -8.87
C ASP A 80 -4.84 11.25 -8.20
N GLU A 81 -5.64 10.20 -8.14
CA GLU A 81 -5.21 8.96 -7.49
C GLU A 81 -4.51 8.03 -8.47
N LEU A 82 -3.20 8.07 -8.44
CA LEU A 82 -2.36 7.08 -9.10
C LEU A 82 -2.37 5.77 -8.30
N GLY A 83 -2.30 4.65 -9.01
CA GLY A 83 -2.23 3.34 -8.42
C GLY A 83 -1.42 2.39 -9.30
N VAL A 84 -0.94 1.31 -8.70
CA VAL A 84 -0.30 0.20 -9.42
C VAL A 84 -1.08 -1.09 -9.21
N ALA A 85 -0.96 -2.01 -10.16
CA ALA A 85 -1.62 -3.31 -10.08
C ALA A 85 -1.16 -4.09 -8.85
N TRP A 86 -2.11 -4.67 -8.13
CA TRP A 86 -1.83 -5.46 -6.92
C TRP A 86 -1.09 -6.77 -7.24
N ASP A 87 -1.29 -7.31 -8.45
CA ASP A 87 -0.73 -8.57 -8.94
C ASP A 87 0.45 -8.37 -9.90
N ASP A 88 1.04 -7.18 -9.92
CA ASP A 88 2.22 -6.90 -10.73
C ASP A 88 3.37 -7.84 -10.32
N PRO A 89 3.90 -8.66 -11.25
CA PRO A 89 4.97 -9.61 -10.95
C PRO A 89 6.29 -8.95 -10.52
N GLU A 90 6.53 -7.68 -10.88
CA GLU A 90 7.70 -6.94 -10.39
C GLU A 90 7.54 -6.50 -8.93
N ILE A 91 6.32 -6.31 -8.47
CA ILE A 91 6.02 -5.99 -7.08
C ILE A 91 6.06 -7.26 -6.23
N ASP A 92 5.46 -8.34 -6.73
CA ASP A 92 5.42 -9.65 -6.08
C ASP A 92 4.99 -9.58 -4.61
N GLY A 93 3.89 -8.88 -4.36
CA GLY A 93 3.38 -8.66 -3.01
C GLY A 93 2.79 -9.94 -2.40
N ASN A 94 3.21 -10.27 -1.17
CA ASN A 94 2.62 -11.37 -0.42
C ASN A 94 1.35 -10.92 0.30
N TRP A 95 0.21 -11.05 -0.36
CA TRP A 95 -1.09 -10.64 0.17
C TRP A 95 -1.70 -11.61 1.18
N GLY A 96 -1.19 -12.83 1.28
CA GLY A 96 -1.74 -13.85 2.18
C GLY A 96 -3.11 -14.41 1.78
N VAL A 97 -3.60 -14.06 0.58
CA VAL A 97 -4.87 -14.53 0.01
C VAL A 97 -4.65 -14.97 -1.43
N THR A 98 -5.44 -15.95 -1.89
CA THR A 98 -5.29 -16.53 -3.24
C THR A 98 -6.37 -16.08 -4.23
N ASP A 99 -7.52 -15.65 -3.72
CA ASP A 99 -8.67 -15.22 -4.54
C ASP A 99 -9.34 -14.00 -3.92
N PRO A 100 -8.69 -12.81 -4.01
CA PRO A 100 -9.19 -11.61 -3.35
C PRO A 100 -10.41 -11.04 -4.05
N VAL A 101 -11.32 -10.46 -3.26
CA VAL A 101 -12.37 -9.57 -3.77
C VAL A 101 -11.76 -8.17 -3.94
N LEU A 102 -11.80 -7.64 -5.16
CA LEU A 102 -11.17 -6.38 -5.53
C LEU A 102 -12.20 -5.30 -5.84
N SER A 103 -11.85 -4.05 -5.52
CA SER A 103 -12.59 -2.90 -6.04
C SER A 103 -12.41 -2.76 -7.57
N GLU A 104 -13.33 -2.07 -8.24
CA GLU A 104 -13.19 -1.81 -9.68
C GLU A 104 -11.88 -1.08 -10.01
N ARG A 105 -11.45 -0.19 -9.14
CA ARG A 105 -10.21 0.55 -9.29
C ARG A 105 -8.99 -0.36 -9.20
N ASP A 106 -8.93 -1.25 -8.22
CA ASP A 106 -7.81 -2.17 -8.05
C ASP A 106 -7.69 -3.17 -9.20
N GLN A 107 -8.80 -3.47 -9.88
CA GLN A 107 -8.80 -4.30 -11.08
C GLN A 107 -8.22 -3.60 -12.32
N LYS A 108 -8.18 -2.27 -12.33
CA LYS A 108 -7.82 -1.46 -13.51
C LYS A 108 -6.47 -0.76 -13.40
N ASN A 109 -5.80 -0.83 -12.25
CA ASN A 109 -4.51 -0.18 -12.07
C ASN A 109 -3.45 -0.77 -13.01
N PRO A 110 -2.56 0.07 -13.58
CA PRO A 110 -1.50 -0.39 -14.48
C PRO A 110 -0.38 -1.08 -13.71
N ASN A 111 0.38 -1.91 -14.41
CA ASN A 111 1.65 -2.42 -13.88
C ASN A 111 2.66 -1.28 -13.70
N ARG A 112 3.64 -1.48 -12.82
CA ARG A 112 4.71 -0.51 -12.54
C ARG A 112 5.38 0.02 -13.81
N THR A 113 5.70 -0.87 -14.74
CA THR A 113 6.36 -0.53 -16.01
C THR A 113 5.50 0.28 -16.97
N ALA A 114 4.18 0.31 -16.75
CA ALA A 114 3.24 1.09 -17.55
C ALA A 114 2.96 2.49 -16.99
N ILE A 115 3.57 2.87 -15.86
CA ILE A 115 3.49 4.24 -15.33
C ILE A 115 4.23 5.17 -16.28
N GLU A 116 3.53 6.20 -16.76
CA GLU A 116 4.13 7.20 -17.64
C GLU A 116 5.23 7.99 -16.90
N PRO A 117 6.36 8.34 -17.56
CA PRO A 117 7.50 8.99 -16.89
C PRO A 117 7.16 10.26 -16.12
N GLN A 118 6.19 11.05 -16.60
CA GLN A 118 5.75 12.27 -15.91
C GLN A 118 5.06 12.02 -14.57
N TRP A 119 4.55 10.80 -14.34
CA TRP A 119 3.87 10.40 -13.12
C TRP A 119 4.74 9.55 -12.19
N GLN A 120 5.98 9.24 -12.61
CA GLN A 120 6.93 8.46 -11.81
C GLN A 120 7.33 9.25 -10.58
N PRO A 121 7.12 8.72 -9.35
CA PRO A 121 7.57 9.39 -8.13
C PRO A 121 9.10 9.47 -8.07
N HIS A 122 9.61 10.57 -7.54
CA HIS A 122 11.04 10.77 -7.29
C HIS A 122 11.30 10.91 -5.80
N PHE A 123 12.38 10.31 -5.34
CA PHE A 123 12.84 10.49 -3.97
C PHE A 123 13.47 11.87 -3.81
N SER A 124 13.02 12.59 -2.79
CA SER A 124 13.66 13.84 -2.37
C SER A 124 13.86 13.82 -0.86
N LEU A 125 15.07 14.13 -0.42
CA LEU A 125 15.30 14.45 0.98
C LEU A 125 14.65 15.81 1.26
N ARG A 126 13.62 15.81 2.08
CA ARG A 126 13.13 17.07 2.65
C ARG A 126 14.14 17.53 3.69
N THR A 127 14.79 18.57 3.38
CA THR A 127 15.64 19.30 4.33
C THR A 127 14.80 20.18 5.24
#